data_aa25d61cc1abc56e373c66bc83c6d77f
#
_entry.id   aa25d61cc1abc56e373c66bc83c6d77f
#
_cell.length_a   1.000
_cell.length_b   1.000
_cell.length_c   1.000
_cell.angle_alpha   90.00
_cell.angle_beta   90.00
_cell.angle_gamma   90.00
#
_symmetry.space_group_name_H-M   'P 1'
#
loop_
_entity.id
_entity.type
_entity.pdbx_description
1 polymer ?
#
loop_
_entity_poly.entity_id
_entity_poly.type
_entity_poly.pdbx_seq_one_letter_code
_entity_poly.pdbx_strand_id
1 'polypeptide(L)'
;PNSMYLAVIEALKAETFPNPKVGAVLLNKNNKVKAIGHHKGKGTNHAEIEIINNTSIESTDTLYVTLEPCFHTDSSPSCADELLKTKIQNVVIGDIDSDKRTSGKSIEKLKNNGLNVTLIEGVNNFVNPNYNKKNYGDNSITYIGKIATSDDNKIFDYSNSSKYITNSESLDFTHLLRSTVDAILIGKNTLITDNPQLNIRLNPLSHIDIYKYVLWGNDRNDIEKYAKKHSEKLFLTSFDNKLSNVVNINNLTFENLDSHMKNQNINSLLVEGGNYVHKLFISSQIYDYFYKFVSENTIIEGLSIDNHILEYLMNDMIQIKEIQLKDNSLHIYN
;
A
#
# COMPACT_ATOMS: atom_id res chain seq x y z
N PRO A 1 7.39 18.11 3.16
CA PRO A 1 6.94 16.70 3.22
C PRO A 1 5.94 16.58 4.34
N ASN A 2 4.80 15.95 4.07
CA ASN A 2 3.79 15.67 5.07
C ASN A 2 4.43 14.79 6.15
N SER A 3 4.36 15.18 7.42
CA SER A 3 5.06 14.49 8.51
C SER A 3 4.57 13.07 8.73
N MET A 4 3.29 12.80 8.48
CA MET A 4 2.73 11.45 8.48
C MET A 4 3.33 10.58 7.35
N TYR A 5 3.65 11.15 6.19
CA TYR A 5 4.35 10.44 5.12
C TYR A 5 5.73 9.91 5.57
N LEU A 6 6.47 10.69 6.37
CA LEU A 6 7.74 10.23 6.95
C LEU A 6 7.51 9.08 7.94
N ALA A 7 6.46 9.14 8.76
CA ALA A 7 6.12 8.04 9.67
C ALA A 7 5.72 6.76 8.90
N VAL A 8 5.02 6.89 7.77
CA VAL A 8 4.71 5.77 6.87
C VAL A 8 5.99 5.15 6.30
N ILE A 9 6.94 5.95 5.81
CA ILE A 9 8.24 5.44 5.33
C ILE A 9 8.98 4.71 6.45
N GLU A 10 8.98 5.24 7.67
CA GLU A 10 9.61 4.57 8.82
C GLU A 10 8.94 3.22 9.11
N ALA A 11 7.60 3.14 9.11
CA ALA A 11 6.87 1.90 9.34
C ALA A 11 7.26 0.80 8.34
N LEU A 12 7.46 1.16 7.08
CA LEU A 12 7.73 0.23 5.98
C LEU A 12 9.17 -0.29 5.92
N LYS A 13 10.08 0.21 6.77
CA LYS A 13 11.48 -0.25 6.83
C LYS A 13 11.67 -1.65 7.42
N ALA A 14 10.70 -2.14 8.18
CA ALA A 14 10.83 -3.40 8.93
C ALA A 14 9.77 -4.43 8.53
N GLU A 15 10.15 -5.71 8.61
CA GLU A 15 9.23 -6.84 8.56
C GLU A 15 8.88 -7.24 10.00
N THR A 16 7.63 -6.99 10.40
CA THR A 16 7.20 -7.10 11.81
C THR A 16 6.23 -8.25 12.08
N PHE A 17 5.86 -9.01 11.04
CA PHE A 17 4.87 -10.10 11.20
C PHE A 17 5.13 -10.96 12.44
N PRO A 18 4.11 -11.30 13.23
CA PRO A 18 2.67 -11.05 13.05
C PRO A 18 2.19 -9.66 13.49
N ASN A 19 3.03 -8.80 14.06
CA ASN A 19 2.67 -7.47 14.51
C ASN A 19 2.49 -6.52 13.32
N PRO A 20 1.72 -5.44 13.48
CA PRO A 20 1.63 -4.41 12.43
C PRO A 20 2.95 -3.65 12.29
N LYS A 21 3.24 -3.16 11.09
CA LYS A 21 4.30 -2.18 10.83
C LYS A 21 3.86 -0.85 11.39
N VAL A 22 4.62 -0.29 12.32
CA VAL A 22 4.33 1.01 12.93
C VAL A 22 5.57 1.89 12.85
N GLY A 23 5.37 3.13 12.42
CA GLY A 23 6.41 4.15 12.37
C GLY A 23 5.96 5.42 13.08
N ALA A 24 6.94 6.12 13.64
CA ALA A 24 6.71 7.37 14.35
C ALA A 24 7.79 8.41 14.00
N VAL A 25 7.39 9.68 14.01
CA VAL A 25 8.26 10.84 13.79
C VAL A 25 7.96 11.92 14.79
N LEU A 26 8.98 12.41 15.49
CA LEU A 26 8.89 13.54 16.38
C LEU A 26 9.38 14.81 15.69
N LEU A 27 8.56 15.83 15.61
CA LEU A 27 8.92 17.15 15.09
C LEU A 27 9.04 18.14 16.23
N ASN A 28 10.00 19.06 16.11
CA ASN A 28 10.08 20.21 16.99
C ASN A 28 9.11 21.33 16.56
N LYS A 29 9.00 22.40 17.37
CA LYS A 29 8.15 23.57 17.10
C LYS A 29 8.36 24.25 15.75
N ASN A 30 9.49 24.01 15.08
CA ASN A 30 9.81 24.57 13.77
C ASN A 30 9.56 23.54 12.63
N ASN A 31 8.79 22.49 12.89
CA ASN A 31 8.50 21.40 11.97
C ASN A 31 9.76 20.65 11.43
N LYS A 32 10.87 20.70 12.18
CA LYS A 32 12.07 19.90 11.86
C LYS A 32 12.02 18.56 12.57
N VAL A 33 12.42 17.50 11.86
CA VAL A 33 12.55 16.16 12.42
C VAL A 33 13.57 16.17 13.54
N LYS A 34 13.16 15.73 14.72
CA LYS A 34 13.98 15.60 15.94
C LYS A 34 14.35 14.15 16.21
N ALA A 35 13.42 13.24 15.97
CA ALA A 35 13.64 11.80 16.08
C ALA A 35 12.69 11.04 15.15
N ILE A 36 13.09 9.82 14.82
CA ILE A 36 12.30 8.84 14.07
C ILE A 36 12.37 7.49 14.80
N GLY A 37 11.34 6.69 14.69
CA GLY A 37 11.30 5.35 15.28
C GLY A 37 10.38 4.44 14.47
N HIS A 38 10.65 3.13 14.51
CA HIS A 38 9.75 2.14 13.95
C HIS A 38 9.83 0.85 14.79
N HIS A 39 8.72 0.11 14.79
CA HIS A 39 8.69 -1.23 15.40
C HIS A 39 9.53 -2.19 14.54
N LYS A 40 10.50 -2.86 15.14
CA LYS A 40 11.46 -3.75 14.43
C LYS A 40 11.03 -5.22 14.44
N GLY A 41 9.93 -5.54 15.12
CA GLY A 41 9.39 -6.90 15.21
C GLY A 41 9.12 -7.34 16.64
N LYS A 42 8.57 -8.53 16.79
CA LYS A 42 8.16 -9.10 18.08
C LYS A 42 9.30 -9.08 19.12
N GLY A 43 9.01 -8.57 20.30
CA GLY A 43 9.97 -8.48 21.42
C GLY A 43 10.90 -7.27 21.36
N THR A 44 10.73 -6.37 20.39
CA THR A 44 11.45 -5.09 20.31
C THR A 44 10.54 -3.94 20.76
N ASN A 45 11.15 -2.76 20.98
CA ASN A 45 10.41 -1.56 21.32
C ASN A 45 9.38 -1.19 20.22
N HIS A 46 8.27 -0.62 20.62
CA HIS A 46 7.36 0.05 19.70
C HIS A 46 7.96 1.37 19.20
N ALA A 47 7.44 1.91 18.11
CA ALA A 47 7.97 3.09 17.43
C ALA A 47 8.06 4.32 18.36
N GLU A 48 7.04 4.51 19.21
CA GLU A 48 6.97 5.59 20.20
C GLU A 48 8.06 5.43 21.26
N ILE A 49 8.27 4.20 21.75
CA ILE A 49 9.28 3.89 22.77
C ILE A 49 10.70 4.10 22.23
N GLU A 50 10.94 3.80 20.96
CA GLU A 50 12.23 4.14 20.30
C GLU A 50 12.50 5.65 20.37
N ILE A 51 11.49 6.49 20.14
CA ILE A 51 11.61 7.95 20.24
C ILE A 51 11.83 8.40 21.69
N ILE A 52 11.01 7.90 22.63
CA ILE A 52 11.08 8.28 24.04
C ILE A 52 12.46 7.96 24.64
N ASN A 53 13.00 6.78 24.33
CA ASN A 53 14.27 6.33 24.89
C ASN A 53 15.50 7.09 24.32
N ASN A 54 15.40 7.62 23.11
CA ASN A 54 16.54 8.17 22.40
C ASN A 54 16.52 9.71 22.27
N THR A 55 15.44 10.39 22.73
CA THR A 55 15.27 11.82 22.47
C THR A 55 14.53 12.50 23.62
N SER A 56 15.00 13.67 24.04
CA SER A 56 14.23 14.54 24.95
C SER A 56 13.00 15.09 24.25
N ILE A 57 11.85 15.01 24.89
CA ILE A 57 10.56 15.48 24.34
C ILE A 57 10.16 16.75 25.07
N GLU A 58 9.84 17.80 24.33
CA GLU A 58 9.36 19.08 24.83
C GLU A 58 7.85 19.24 24.58
N SER A 59 7.21 20.11 25.36
CA SER A 59 5.76 20.33 25.25
C SER A 59 5.32 20.94 23.91
N THR A 60 6.26 21.55 23.18
CA THR A 60 6.03 22.15 21.86
C THR A 60 6.30 21.18 20.71
N ASP A 61 6.79 19.96 21.01
CA ASP A 61 7.00 18.93 20.00
C ASP A 61 5.69 18.29 19.59
N THR A 62 5.63 17.73 18.38
CA THR A 62 4.48 16.99 17.87
C THR A 62 4.94 15.59 17.45
N LEU A 63 4.31 14.57 18.01
CA LEU A 63 4.52 13.17 17.63
C LEU A 63 3.51 12.77 16.55
N TYR A 64 4.01 12.24 15.45
CA TYR A 64 3.24 11.56 14.41
C TYR A 64 3.47 10.07 14.51
N VAL A 65 2.41 9.27 14.60
CA VAL A 65 2.48 7.80 14.66
C VAL A 65 1.43 7.19 13.72
N THR A 66 1.82 6.15 12.98
CA THR A 66 0.96 5.58 11.92
C THR A 66 -0.24 4.80 12.45
N LEU A 67 -0.20 4.33 13.70
CA LEU A 67 -1.25 3.56 14.35
C LEU A 67 -1.43 4.05 15.80
N GLU A 68 -2.61 3.86 16.36
CA GLU A 68 -2.91 4.17 17.75
C GLU A 68 -1.88 3.53 18.70
N PRO A 69 -1.24 4.30 19.61
CA PRO A 69 -0.34 3.77 20.62
C PRO A 69 -1.00 2.68 21.46
N CYS A 70 -0.32 1.58 21.75
CA CYS A 70 -0.93 0.47 22.49
C CYS A 70 -1.43 0.88 23.88
N PHE A 71 -2.57 0.29 24.29
CA PHE A 71 -3.19 0.51 25.60
C PHE A 71 -2.87 -0.61 26.59
N HIS A 72 -2.69 -1.83 26.10
CA HIS A 72 -2.46 -3.02 26.94
C HIS A 72 -1.02 -3.10 27.45
N THR A 73 -0.88 -3.69 28.62
CA THR A 73 0.41 -3.97 29.26
C THR A 73 0.63 -5.48 29.26
N ASP A 74 1.33 -6.01 28.25
CA ASP A 74 1.66 -7.44 28.23
C ASP A 74 2.96 -7.70 28.98
N SER A 75 4.12 -7.38 28.39
CA SER A 75 5.45 -7.53 28.99
C SER A 75 6.13 -6.20 29.35
N SER A 76 5.52 -5.08 28.97
CA SER A 76 6.03 -3.71 29.19
C SER A 76 4.87 -2.74 29.42
N PRO A 77 5.09 -1.56 30.01
CA PRO A 77 4.09 -0.50 30.09
C PRO A 77 3.56 -0.14 28.72
N SER A 78 2.27 0.27 28.65
CA SER A 78 1.66 0.67 27.38
C SER A 78 2.33 1.93 26.80
N CYS A 79 2.36 2.05 25.46
CA CYS A 79 2.88 3.26 24.81
C CYS A 79 2.12 4.51 25.26
N ALA A 80 0.81 4.39 25.49
CA ALA A 80 0.01 5.51 26.02
C ALA A 80 0.48 5.95 27.40
N ASP A 81 0.82 5.01 28.31
CA ASP A 81 1.35 5.35 29.63
C ASP A 81 2.74 6.00 29.55
N GLU A 82 3.62 5.48 28.70
CA GLU A 82 4.95 6.05 28.52
C GLU A 82 4.91 7.44 27.93
N LEU A 83 4.01 7.72 26.97
CA LEU A 83 3.81 9.06 26.41
C LEU A 83 3.35 10.05 27.50
N LEU A 84 2.46 9.65 28.41
CA LEU A 84 1.99 10.48 29.51
C LEU A 84 3.06 10.84 30.54
N LYS A 85 4.17 10.09 30.61
CA LYS A 85 5.33 10.42 31.46
C LYS A 85 6.25 11.46 30.82
N THR A 86 6.09 11.74 29.53
CA THR A 86 6.87 12.76 28.81
C THR A 86 6.22 14.13 28.91
N LYS A 87 6.87 15.14 28.33
CA LYS A 87 6.30 16.48 28.21
C LYS A 87 5.43 16.66 26.94
N ILE A 88 5.21 15.63 26.14
CA ILE A 88 4.46 15.73 24.87
C ILE A 88 3.07 16.30 25.10
N GLN A 89 2.65 17.22 24.23
CA GLN A 89 1.30 17.78 24.26
C GLN A 89 0.51 17.51 22.96
N ASN A 90 1.20 17.25 21.84
CA ASN A 90 0.55 17.11 20.55
C ASN A 90 0.89 15.74 19.95
N VAL A 91 -0.15 14.95 19.68
CA VAL A 91 -0.03 13.61 19.06
C VAL A 91 -0.96 13.53 17.86
N VAL A 92 -0.41 13.17 16.69
CA VAL A 92 -1.15 12.94 15.46
C VAL A 92 -1.11 11.43 15.18
N ILE A 93 -2.26 10.80 15.17
CA ILE A 93 -2.44 9.35 15.03
C ILE A 93 -2.98 9.07 13.62
N GLY A 94 -2.37 8.11 12.93
CA GLY A 94 -2.71 7.75 11.55
C GLY A 94 -3.96 6.88 11.44
N ASP A 95 -4.27 6.11 12.47
CA ASP A 95 -5.48 5.27 12.50
C ASP A 95 -5.79 4.75 13.90
N ILE A 96 -7.04 4.35 14.14
CA ILE A 96 -7.44 3.60 15.33
C ILE A 96 -6.96 2.16 15.18
N ASP A 97 -6.45 1.55 16.27
CA ASP A 97 -6.08 0.15 16.26
C ASP A 97 -7.33 -0.74 16.23
N SER A 98 -7.37 -1.72 15.34
CA SER A 98 -8.42 -2.73 15.29
C SER A 98 -8.32 -3.79 16.39
N ASP A 99 -7.21 -3.85 17.13
CA ASP A 99 -7.08 -4.71 18.32
C ASP A 99 -8.01 -4.20 19.44
N LYS A 100 -8.98 -5.02 19.82
CA LYS A 100 -10.00 -4.69 20.85
C LYS A 100 -9.39 -4.31 22.20
N ARG A 101 -8.14 -4.71 22.49
CA ARG A 101 -7.42 -4.35 23.71
C ARG A 101 -7.04 -2.86 23.72
N THR A 102 -6.80 -2.28 22.53
CA THR A 102 -6.38 -0.88 22.32
C THR A 102 -7.53 -0.01 21.79
N SER A 103 -8.15 -0.39 20.73
CA SER A 103 -9.20 0.29 19.93
C SER A 103 -9.89 1.49 20.59
N GLY A 104 -9.40 2.70 20.33
CA GLY A 104 -9.90 3.98 20.84
C GLY A 104 -9.53 4.33 22.27
N LYS A 105 -9.10 3.35 23.09
CA LYS A 105 -8.84 3.53 24.52
C LYS A 105 -7.64 4.41 24.80
N SER A 106 -6.59 4.29 23.99
CA SER A 106 -5.39 5.13 24.13
C SER A 106 -5.68 6.58 23.74
N ILE A 107 -6.44 6.78 22.67
CA ILE A 107 -6.87 8.11 22.23
C ILE A 107 -7.67 8.79 23.35
N GLU A 108 -8.64 8.09 23.92
CA GLU A 108 -9.44 8.59 25.03
C GLU A 108 -8.58 8.92 26.25
N LYS A 109 -7.67 8.00 26.64
CA LYS A 109 -6.77 8.18 27.76
C LYS A 109 -5.86 9.40 27.60
N LEU A 110 -5.24 9.57 26.43
CA LEU A 110 -4.38 10.71 26.13
C LEU A 110 -5.15 12.03 26.18
N LYS A 111 -6.36 12.09 25.57
CA LYS A 111 -7.24 13.27 25.63
C LYS A 111 -7.66 13.61 27.05
N ASN A 112 -8.08 12.62 27.85
CA ASN A 112 -8.51 12.81 29.24
C ASN A 112 -7.37 13.29 30.15
N ASN A 113 -6.11 13.10 29.75
CA ASN A 113 -4.92 13.61 30.43
C ASN A 113 -4.39 14.93 29.81
N GLY A 114 -5.18 15.59 28.97
CA GLY A 114 -4.91 16.94 28.48
C GLY A 114 -4.04 17.02 27.22
N LEU A 115 -3.77 15.92 26.54
CA LEU A 115 -3.05 15.97 25.26
C LEU A 115 -3.98 16.35 24.10
N ASN A 116 -3.45 17.10 23.16
CA ASN A 116 -4.09 17.39 21.88
C ASN A 116 -3.89 16.20 20.94
N VAL A 117 -4.92 15.41 20.72
CA VAL A 117 -4.87 14.22 19.85
C VAL A 117 -5.66 14.47 18.57
N THR A 118 -4.97 14.41 17.43
CA THR A 118 -5.57 14.48 16.08
C THR A 118 -5.54 13.11 15.44
N LEU A 119 -6.66 12.67 14.88
CA LEU A 119 -6.79 11.44 14.12
C LEU A 119 -6.88 11.77 12.62
N ILE A 120 -6.09 11.08 11.78
CA ILE A 120 -6.08 11.28 10.31
C ILE A 120 -6.99 10.28 9.61
N GLU A 121 -6.97 9.01 10.03
CA GLU A 121 -7.65 7.83 9.46
C GLU A 121 -7.11 7.33 8.11
N GLY A 122 -7.14 6.01 7.94
CA GLY A 122 -6.77 5.30 6.72
C GLY A 122 -5.27 5.03 6.55
N VAL A 123 -4.41 5.51 7.45
CA VAL A 123 -2.95 5.32 7.34
C VAL A 123 -2.56 3.87 7.61
N ASN A 124 -3.16 3.22 8.62
CA ASN A 124 -2.86 1.82 8.92
C ASN A 124 -3.35 0.88 7.81
N ASN A 125 -4.53 1.15 7.24
CA ASN A 125 -5.04 0.38 6.10
C ASN A 125 -4.10 0.46 4.88
N PHE A 126 -3.42 1.59 4.72
CA PHE A 126 -2.39 1.75 3.69
C PHE A 126 -1.11 1.00 4.03
N VAL A 127 -0.58 1.17 5.25
CA VAL A 127 0.70 0.56 5.70
C VAL A 127 0.59 -0.95 5.89
N ASN A 128 -0.54 -1.41 6.43
CA ASN A 128 -0.82 -2.80 6.81
C ASN A 128 -2.16 -3.25 6.19
N PRO A 129 -2.27 -3.38 4.87
CA PRO A 129 -3.55 -3.55 4.19
C PRO A 129 -4.35 -4.77 4.66
N ASN A 130 -3.69 -5.79 5.21
CA ASN A 130 -4.33 -7.02 5.68
C ASN A 130 -4.49 -7.11 7.21
N TYR A 131 -4.02 -6.12 7.97
CA TYR A 131 -4.00 -6.18 9.44
C TYR A 131 -5.41 -6.21 10.03
N ASN A 132 -6.30 -5.34 9.57
CA ASN A 132 -7.66 -5.27 10.07
C ASN A 132 -8.45 -6.54 9.78
N LYS A 133 -8.33 -7.11 8.57
CA LYS A 133 -8.95 -8.38 8.21
C LYS A 133 -8.55 -9.49 9.17
N LYS A 134 -7.25 -9.66 9.44
CA LYS A 134 -6.72 -10.66 10.37
C LYS A 134 -7.24 -10.49 11.79
N ASN A 135 -7.33 -9.26 12.28
CA ASN A 135 -7.86 -8.99 13.62
C ASN A 135 -9.35 -9.32 13.76
N TYR A 136 -10.10 -9.27 12.66
CA TYR A 136 -11.51 -9.71 12.60
C TYR A 136 -11.67 -11.19 12.22
N GLY A 137 -10.57 -11.94 12.07
CA GLY A 137 -10.60 -13.37 11.74
C GLY A 137 -10.79 -13.67 10.25
N ASP A 138 -10.73 -12.67 9.38
CA ASP A 138 -10.77 -12.82 7.94
C ASP A 138 -9.36 -13.07 7.39
N ASN A 139 -9.13 -14.26 6.86
CA ASN A 139 -7.87 -14.68 6.24
C ASN A 139 -7.89 -14.55 4.71
N SER A 140 -8.83 -13.80 4.14
CA SER A 140 -8.84 -13.50 2.71
C SER A 140 -7.66 -12.61 2.31
N ILE A 141 -7.25 -12.71 1.04
CA ILE A 141 -6.25 -11.79 0.47
C ILE A 141 -6.86 -10.38 0.40
N THR A 142 -6.06 -9.37 0.67
CA THR A 142 -6.44 -7.98 0.37
C THR A 142 -6.06 -7.65 -1.07
N TYR A 143 -7.06 -7.37 -1.90
CA TYR A 143 -6.91 -7.02 -3.30
C TYR A 143 -6.96 -5.52 -3.50
N ILE A 144 -5.90 -4.98 -4.09
CA ILE A 144 -5.75 -3.54 -4.32
C ILE A 144 -5.64 -3.30 -5.82
N GLY A 145 -6.57 -2.55 -6.39
CA GLY A 145 -6.49 -2.10 -7.77
C GLY A 145 -5.71 -0.79 -7.89
N LYS A 146 -4.93 -0.63 -8.96
CA LYS A 146 -4.28 0.64 -9.28
C LYS A 146 -4.30 0.89 -10.77
N ILE A 147 -4.75 2.08 -11.17
CA ILE A 147 -4.73 2.54 -12.54
C ILE A 147 -4.26 4.00 -12.61
N ALA A 148 -3.61 4.36 -13.72
CA ALA A 148 -3.27 5.75 -14.04
C ALA A 148 -3.97 6.14 -15.35
N THR A 149 -4.64 7.29 -15.35
CA THR A 149 -5.34 7.82 -16.52
C THR A 149 -4.96 9.27 -16.79
N SER A 150 -5.12 9.70 -18.03
CA SER A 150 -5.25 11.11 -18.38
C SER A 150 -6.62 11.67 -17.94
N ASP A 151 -6.82 12.97 -18.03
CA ASP A 151 -8.10 13.62 -17.75
C ASP A 151 -9.25 13.07 -18.60
N ASP A 152 -8.98 12.78 -19.88
CA ASP A 152 -9.92 12.15 -20.81
C ASP A 152 -9.98 10.61 -20.72
N ASN A 153 -9.57 10.05 -19.56
CA ASN A 153 -9.63 8.61 -19.25
C ASN A 153 -8.84 7.69 -20.21
N LYS A 154 -7.67 8.12 -20.71
CA LYS A 154 -6.75 7.26 -21.46
C LYS A 154 -5.74 6.63 -20.51
N ILE A 155 -5.46 5.34 -20.72
CA ILE A 155 -4.47 4.54 -19.96
C ILE A 155 -3.19 4.27 -20.76
N PHE A 156 -3.14 4.66 -22.02
CA PHE A 156 -1.97 4.55 -22.88
C PHE A 156 -2.05 5.60 -24.00
N ASP A 157 -0.90 6.18 -24.36
CA ASP A 157 -0.73 7.16 -25.44
C ASP A 157 -0.10 6.50 -26.66
N TYR A 158 -0.83 6.44 -27.78
CA TYR A 158 -0.33 5.88 -29.04
C TYR A 158 0.73 6.77 -29.71
N SER A 159 0.77 8.05 -29.39
CA SER A 159 1.78 8.97 -29.93
C SER A 159 3.18 8.75 -29.33
N ASN A 160 3.26 7.98 -28.23
CA ASN A 160 4.49 7.78 -27.45
C ASN A 160 5.18 9.09 -27.02
N SER A 161 4.42 10.17 -26.89
CA SER A 161 4.94 11.48 -26.46
C SER A 161 5.50 11.45 -25.02
N SER A 162 4.95 10.56 -24.19
CA SER A 162 5.45 10.31 -22.83
C SER A 162 5.31 8.84 -22.47
N LYS A 163 6.34 8.30 -21.81
CA LYS A 163 6.29 6.93 -21.22
C LYS A 163 5.33 6.85 -20.05
N TYR A 164 5.08 7.95 -19.35
CA TYR A 164 4.25 8.00 -18.14
C TYR A 164 3.12 9.00 -18.35
N ILE A 165 1.91 8.60 -17.99
CA ILE A 165 0.72 9.46 -18.03
C ILE A 165 0.75 10.46 -16.87
N THR A 166 1.29 10.03 -15.72
CA THR A 166 1.30 10.77 -14.47
C THR A 166 2.69 11.29 -14.12
N ASN A 167 2.76 12.29 -13.23
CA ASN A 167 3.97 12.97 -12.79
C ASN A 167 4.83 12.14 -11.81
N SER A 168 5.99 12.70 -11.40
CA SER A 168 6.93 12.05 -10.49
C SER A 168 6.34 11.79 -9.10
N GLU A 169 5.48 12.67 -8.55
CA GLU A 169 4.86 12.45 -7.24
C GLU A 169 3.91 11.24 -7.26
N SER A 170 3.16 11.08 -8.34
CA SER A 170 2.31 9.90 -8.57
C SER A 170 3.14 8.62 -8.70
N LEU A 171 4.33 8.69 -9.33
CA LEU A 171 5.25 7.57 -9.41
C LEU A 171 5.86 7.22 -8.06
N ASP A 172 6.26 8.21 -7.26
CA ASP A 172 6.76 7.99 -5.89
C ASP A 172 5.68 7.35 -5.01
N PHE A 173 4.43 7.81 -5.12
CA PHE A 173 3.31 7.19 -4.42
C PHE A 173 3.05 5.75 -4.90
N THR A 174 3.19 5.47 -6.19
CA THR A 174 3.11 4.11 -6.74
C THR A 174 4.20 3.22 -6.14
N HIS A 175 5.44 3.70 -5.99
CA HIS A 175 6.50 2.95 -5.33
C HIS A 175 6.23 2.75 -3.84
N LEU A 176 5.64 3.72 -3.17
CA LEU A 176 5.21 3.59 -1.79
C LEU A 176 4.08 2.53 -1.67
N LEU A 177 3.09 2.55 -2.57
CA LEU A 177 2.01 1.55 -2.60
C LEU A 177 2.55 0.13 -2.83
N ARG A 178 3.53 -0.04 -3.73
CA ARG A 178 4.20 -1.33 -3.94
C ARG A 178 4.89 -1.86 -2.69
N SER A 179 5.42 -0.99 -1.84
CA SER A 179 6.12 -1.40 -0.61
C SER A 179 5.19 -1.86 0.51
N THR A 180 3.87 -1.75 0.33
CA THR A 180 2.86 -2.17 1.32
C THR A 180 2.27 -3.56 1.06
N VAL A 181 2.59 -4.17 -0.08
CA VAL A 181 1.98 -5.43 -0.53
C VAL A 181 2.99 -6.56 -0.68
N ASP A 182 2.52 -7.81 -0.60
CA ASP A 182 3.36 -9.00 -0.78
C ASP A 182 3.65 -9.28 -2.27
N ALA A 183 2.72 -8.90 -3.16
CA ALA A 183 2.81 -9.22 -4.58
C ALA A 183 2.22 -8.14 -5.49
N ILE A 184 2.72 -8.09 -6.73
CA ILE A 184 2.17 -7.30 -7.83
C ILE A 184 1.75 -8.23 -8.97
N LEU A 185 0.61 -7.94 -9.58
CA LEU A 185 0.13 -8.60 -10.80
C LEU A 185 -0.06 -7.58 -11.92
N ILE A 186 0.52 -7.87 -13.07
CA ILE A 186 0.28 -7.14 -14.33
C ILE A 186 -0.22 -8.09 -15.43
N GLY A 187 -0.76 -7.52 -16.51
CA GLY A 187 -1.12 -8.29 -17.70
C GLY A 187 0.05 -8.45 -18.69
N LYS A 188 -0.07 -9.44 -19.59
CA LYS A 188 0.86 -9.67 -20.70
C LYS A 188 1.14 -8.41 -21.51
N ASN A 189 0.08 -7.68 -21.91
CA ASN A 189 0.23 -6.51 -22.78
C ASN A 189 1.00 -5.39 -22.06
N THR A 190 0.75 -5.17 -20.76
CA THR A 190 1.52 -4.23 -19.94
C THR A 190 3.00 -4.60 -19.92
N LEU A 191 3.34 -5.90 -19.77
CA LEU A 191 4.73 -6.34 -19.83
C LEU A 191 5.37 -6.06 -21.19
N ILE A 192 4.66 -6.37 -22.29
CA ILE A 192 5.20 -6.24 -23.65
C ILE A 192 5.40 -4.76 -24.01
N THR A 193 4.42 -3.91 -23.69
CA THR A 193 4.40 -2.49 -24.07
C THR A 193 5.35 -1.65 -23.21
N ASP A 194 5.24 -1.78 -21.88
CA ASP A 194 5.92 -0.88 -20.94
C ASP A 194 7.24 -1.44 -20.43
N ASN A 195 7.44 -2.75 -20.56
CA ASN A 195 8.61 -3.49 -20.04
C ASN A 195 8.93 -3.07 -18.58
N PRO A 196 7.96 -3.11 -17.65
CA PRO A 196 8.14 -2.56 -16.31
C PRO A 196 9.02 -3.48 -15.45
N GLN A 197 9.90 -2.88 -14.66
CA GLN A 197 10.73 -3.64 -13.71
C GLN A 197 9.94 -4.15 -12.50
N LEU A 198 8.83 -3.50 -12.14
CA LEU A 198 7.98 -3.82 -10.98
C LEU A 198 8.75 -3.83 -9.63
N ASN A 199 9.84 -3.13 -9.54
CA ASN A 199 10.61 -2.96 -8.32
C ASN A 199 10.21 -1.68 -7.58
N ILE A 200 10.69 -1.58 -6.34
CA ILE A 200 10.53 -0.38 -5.51
C ILE A 200 11.79 0.46 -5.66
N ARG A 201 11.65 1.70 -6.15
CA ARG A 201 12.76 2.64 -6.39
C ARG A 201 12.72 3.86 -5.48
N LEU A 202 11.98 3.77 -4.38
CA LEU A 202 11.86 4.82 -3.38
C LEU A 202 12.85 4.54 -2.24
N ASN A 203 13.85 5.39 -2.04
CA ASN A 203 14.74 5.30 -0.89
C ASN A 203 14.02 5.78 0.40
N PRO A 204 14.17 5.08 1.53
CA PRO A 204 15.05 3.95 1.81
C PRO A 204 14.41 2.55 1.57
N LEU A 205 13.28 2.45 0.88
CA LEU A 205 12.48 1.22 0.75
C LEU A 205 12.90 0.32 -0.42
N SER A 206 13.95 0.69 -1.16
CA SER A 206 14.40 -0.04 -2.37
C SER A 206 14.94 -1.46 -2.09
N HIS A 207 15.15 -1.82 -0.83
CA HIS A 207 15.55 -3.17 -0.41
C HIS A 207 14.37 -4.15 -0.30
N ILE A 208 13.13 -3.65 -0.29
CA ILE A 208 11.94 -4.50 -0.19
C ILE A 208 11.75 -5.22 -1.52
N ASP A 209 11.74 -6.54 -1.47
CA ASP A 209 11.41 -7.38 -2.62
C ASP A 209 10.00 -7.94 -2.47
N ILE A 210 9.29 -8.04 -3.60
CA ILE A 210 7.90 -8.46 -3.68
C ILE A 210 7.74 -9.46 -4.82
N TYR A 211 6.77 -10.37 -4.70
CA TYR A 211 6.45 -11.29 -5.80
C TYR A 211 5.92 -10.52 -7.01
N LYS A 212 6.39 -10.87 -8.20
CA LYS A 212 6.05 -10.19 -9.47
C LYS A 212 5.36 -11.18 -10.40
N TYR A 213 4.07 -11.04 -10.56
CA TYR A 213 3.25 -11.92 -11.39
C TYR A 213 2.88 -11.24 -12.71
N VAL A 214 2.88 -12.05 -13.78
CA VAL A 214 2.40 -11.66 -15.11
C VAL A 214 1.28 -12.58 -15.51
N LEU A 215 0.06 -12.09 -15.63
CA LEU A 215 -1.06 -12.84 -16.21
C LEU A 215 -0.85 -12.92 -17.72
N TRP A 216 -0.26 -14.05 -18.16
CA TRP A 216 0.08 -14.27 -19.57
C TRP A 216 -1.11 -14.78 -20.37
N GLY A 217 -1.95 -15.61 -19.76
CA GLY A 217 -3.12 -16.15 -20.41
C GLY A 217 -2.87 -17.51 -21.10
N ASN A 218 -3.60 -17.73 -22.18
CA ASN A 218 -3.55 -18.98 -22.97
C ASN A 218 -2.68 -18.89 -24.23
N ASP A 219 -2.06 -17.75 -24.49
CA ASP A 219 -1.20 -17.56 -25.65
C ASP A 219 0.16 -18.23 -25.47
N ARG A 220 0.44 -19.21 -26.32
CA ARG A 220 1.70 -19.96 -26.31
C ARG A 220 2.85 -19.24 -27.01
N ASN A 221 2.54 -18.17 -27.77
CA ASN A 221 3.57 -17.44 -28.50
C ASN A 221 4.43 -16.61 -27.56
N ASP A 222 5.71 -16.57 -27.87
CA ASP A 222 6.71 -15.73 -27.20
C ASP A 222 6.88 -15.95 -25.68
N ILE A 223 6.09 -16.81 -25.02
CA ILE A 223 6.17 -17.03 -23.57
C ILE A 223 7.59 -17.38 -23.14
N GLU A 224 8.28 -18.29 -23.85
CA GLU A 224 9.64 -18.67 -23.49
C GLU A 224 10.64 -17.52 -23.62
N LYS A 225 10.50 -16.70 -24.64
CA LYS A 225 11.33 -15.51 -24.85
C LYS A 225 11.19 -14.53 -23.69
N TYR A 226 9.93 -14.21 -23.31
CA TYR A 226 9.68 -13.26 -22.23
C TYR A 226 9.99 -13.83 -20.85
N ALA A 227 9.68 -15.10 -20.58
CA ALA A 227 10.00 -15.76 -19.31
C ALA A 227 11.51 -15.87 -19.08
N LYS A 228 12.30 -16.19 -20.13
CA LYS A 228 13.76 -16.19 -20.04
C LYS A 228 14.34 -14.78 -19.84
N LYS A 229 13.76 -13.75 -20.49
CA LYS A 229 14.18 -12.36 -20.36
C LYS A 229 13.88 -11.76 -18.98
N HIS A 230 12.81 -12.23 -18.34
CA HIS A 230 12.30 -11.74 -17.05
C HIS A 230 12.23 -12.86 -16.03
N SER A 231 13.38 -13.49 -15.75
CA SER A 231 13.47 -14.64 -14.86
C SER A 231 13.04 -14.36 -13.42
N GLU A 232 13.00 -13.08 -13.03
CA GLU A 232 12.53 -12.59 -11.72
C GLU A 232 11.00 -12.47 -11.62
N LYS A 233 10.28 -12.73 -12.70
CA LYS A 233 8.80 -12.69 -12.75
C LYS A 233 8.22 -14.09 -12.91
N LEU A 234 7.05 -14.31 -12.30
CA LEU A 234 6.27 -15.55 -12.44
C LEU A 234 5.15 -15.34 -13.47
N PHE A 235 5.13 -16.16 -14.48
CA PHE A 235 4.18 -16.10 -15.59
C PHE A 235 3.02 -17.07 -15.36
N LEU A 236 1.81 -16.55 -15.20
CA LEU A 236 0.61 -17.33 -14.98
C LEU A 236 -0.05 -17.66 -16.32
N THR A 237 -0.17 -18.94 -16.63
CA THR A 237 -0.69 -19.45 -17.91
C THR A 237 -1.80 -20.46 -17.67
N SER A 238 -2.59 -20.78 -18.72
CA SER A 238 -3.56 -21.88 -18.71
C SER A 238 -3.00 -23.17 -19.38
N PHE A 239 -1.69 -23.28 -19.49
CA PHE A 239 -1.03 -24.42 -20.09
C PHE A 239 0.31 -24.72 -19.42
N ASP A 240 0.77 -25.97 -19.52
CA ASP A 240 2.07 -26.39 -19.00
C ASP A 240 3.24 -25.86 -19.84
N ASN A 241 4.32 -25.52 -19.16
CA ASN A 241 5.60 -25.13 -19.75
C ASN A 241 6.75 -25.73 -18.93
N LYS A 242 7.93 -25.86 -19.54
CA LYS A 242 9.12 -26.44 -18.89
C LYS A 242 9.93 -25.44 -18.07
N LEU A 243 9.65 -24.15 -18.20
CA LEU A 243 10.37 -23.09 -17.48
C LEU A 243 9.87 -23.00 -16.04
N SER A 244 10.78 -22.91 -15.08
CA SER A 244 10.48 -22.88 -13.64
C SER A 244 9.68 -21.67 -13.20
N ASN A 245 9.74 -20.57 -13.96
CA ASN A 245 9.00 -19.35 -13.69
C ASN A 245 7.70 -19.23 -14.53
N VAL A 246 7.24 -20.32 -15.14
CA VAL A 246 5.94 -20.41 -15.83
C VAL A 246 5.05 -21.37 -15.05
N VAL A 247 3.97 -20.85 -14.52
CA VAL A 247 3.04 -21.57 -13.64
C VAL A 247 1.73 -21.79 -14.37
N ASN A 248 1.32 -23.05 -14.51
CA ASN A 248 0.01 -23.40 -15.05
C ASN A 248 -1.07 -23.21 -13.99
N ILE A 249 -2.08 -22.41 -14.31
CA ILE A 249 -3.29 -22.23 -13.51
C ILE A 249 -4.48 -22.59 -14.39
N ASN A 250 -5.11 -23.70 -14.08
CA ASN A 250 -6.25 -24.19 -14.85
C ASN A 250 -7.33 -23.12 -14.97
N ASN A 251 -7.74 -22.85 -16.22
CA ASN A 251 -8.83 -21.93 -16.56
C ASN A 251 -8.65 -20.46 -16.15
N LEU A 252 -7.53 -20.05 -15.59
CA LEU A 252 -7.21 -18.65 -15.19
C LEU A 252 -8.41 -17.83 -14.70
N THR A 253 -9.32 -18.48 -13.93
CA THR A 253 -10.42 -17.80 -13.25
C THR A 253 -9.90 -17.11 -12.01
N PHE A 254 -10.70 -16.15 -11.48
CA PHE A 254 -10.35 -15.48 -10.23
C PHE A 254 -10.13 -16.50 -9.09
N GLU A 255 -11.02 -17.48 -8.93
CA GLU A 255 -10.96 -18.48 -7.85
C GLU A 255 -9.67 -19.31 -7.90
N ASN A 256 -9.22 -19.69 -9.09
CA ASN A 256 -7.98 -20.44 -9.27
C ASN A 256 -6.74 -19.56 -9.02
N LEU A 257 -6.79 -18.29 -9.41
CA LEU A 257 -5.75 -17.32 -9.07
C LEU A 257 -5.67 -17.05 -7.56
N ASP A 258 -6.81 -16.81 -6.91
CA ASP A 258 -6.91 -16.62 -5.46
C ASP A 258 -6.34 -17.84 -4.70
N SER A 259 -6.74 -19.05 -5.10
CA SER A 259 -6.25 -20.28 -4.50
C SER A 259 -4.73 -20.44 -4.69
N HIS A 260 -4.19 -20.08 -5.86
CA HIS A 260 -2.76 -20.10 -6.10
C HIS A 260 -2.03 -19.10 -5.19
N MET A 261 -2.51 -17.86 -5.11
CA MET A 261 -1.90 -16.81 -4.27
C MET A 261 -1.92 -17.20 -2.79
N LYS A 262 -3.02 -17.76 -2.29
CA LYS A 262 -3.12 -18.29 -0.90
C LYS A 262 -2.11 -19.38 -0.63
N ASN A 263 -1.92 -20.31 -1.56
CA ASN A 263 -0.91 -21.39 -1.44
C ASN A 263 0.53 -20.87 -1.44
N GLN A 264 0.78 -19.68 -1.97
CA GLN A 264 2.06 -18.97 -1.90
C GLN A 264 2.19 -18.07 -0.67
N ASN A 265 1.24 -18.11 0.26
CA ASN A 265 1.17 -17.24 1.46
C ASN A 265 1.11 -15.73 1.12
N ILE A 266 0.56 -15.37 -0.04
CA ILE A 266 0.29 -13.98 -0.40
C ILE A 266 -0.95 -13.50 0.40
N ASN A 267 -0.81 -12.45 1.16
CA ASN A 267 -1.90 -11.85 1.95
C ASN A 267 -2.40 -10.54 1.35
N SER A 268 -1.61 -9.92 0.48
CA SER A 268 -1.96 -8.67 -0.20
C SER A 268 -1.42 -8.66 -1.63
N LEU A 269 -2.29 -8.32 -2.59
CA LEU A 269 -1.98 -8.29 -4.01
C LEU A 269 -2.34 -6.94 -4.62
N LEU A 270 -1.34 -6.26 -5.20
CA LEU A 270 -1.54 -5.06 -6.00
C LEU A 270 -1.72 -5.44 -7.48
N VAL A 271 -2.87 -5.09 -8.04
CA VAL A 271 -3.17 -5.27 -9.47
C VAL A 271 -2.87 -3.97 -10.19
N GLU A 272 -1.75 -3.91 -10.91
CA GLU A 272 -1.34 -2.80 -11.78
C GLU A 272 -1.53 -3.19 -13.25
N GLY A 273 -2.72 -3.67 -13.59
CA GLY A 273 -3.01 -4.18 -14.92
C GLY A 273 -3.61 -3.12 -15.86
N GLY A 274 -3.71 -3.50 -17.13
CA GLY A 274 -4.60 -2.84 -18.08
C GLY A 274 -6.04 -3.36 -17.94
N ASN A 275 -6.91 -2.90 -18.85
CA ASN A 275 -8.35 -3.22 -18.85
C ASN A 275 -8.68 -4.70 -18.63
N TYR A 276 -7.96 -5.61 -19.30
CA TYR A 276 -8.24 -7.06 -19.21
C TYR A 276 -8.09 -7.61 -17.79
N VAL A 277 -6.98 -7.27 -17.12
CA VAL A 277 -6.71 -7.79 -15.76
C VAL A 277 -7.71 -7.22 -14.78
N HIS A 278 -7.95 -5.90 -14.82
CA HIS A 278 -8.94 -5.28 -13.92
C HIS A 278 -10.34 -5.88 -14.10
N LYS A 279 -10.78 -6.15 -15.33
CA LYS A 279 -12.10 -6.78 -15.57
C LYS A 279 -12.23 -8.16 -14.92
N LEU A 280 -11.15 -8.96 -14.92
CA LEU A 280 -11.16 -10.26 -14.25
C LEU A 280 -11.45 -10.14 -12.75
N PHE A 281 -10.87 -9.14 -12.08
CA PHE A 281 -11.07 -8.92 -10.66
C PHE A 281 -12.42 -8.24 -10.36
N ILE A 282 -12.83 -7.28 -11.19
CA ILE A 282 -14.11 -6.58 -11.05
C ILE A 282 -15.30 -7.52 -11.19
N SER A 283 -15.24 -8.50 -12.12
CA SER A 283 -16.32 -9.50 -12.29
C SER A 283 -16.61 -10.32 -11.02
N SER A 284 -15.65 -10.35 -10.10
CA SER A 284 -15.80 -11.01 -8.79
C SER A 284 -16.02 -10.03 -7.64
N GLN A 285 -16.15 -8.73 -7.93
CA GLN A 285 -16.34 -7.63 -6.95
C GLN A 285 -15.37 -7.70 -5.76
N ILE A 286 -14.08 -7.93 -6.03
CA ILE A 286 -13.13 -8.38 -5.01
C ILE A 286 -12.18 -7.28 -4.50
N TYR A 287 -12.14 -6.10 -5.13
CA TYR A 287 -11.24 -5.06 -4.66
C TYR A 287 -11.65 -4.52 -3.29
N ASP A 288 -10.70 -4.58 -2.34
CA ASP A 288 -10.82 -3.92 -1.04
C ASP A 288 -10.51 -2.42 -1.14
N TYR A 289 -9.54 -2.08 -2.01
CA TYR A 289 -9.16 -0.69 -2.28
C TYR A 289 -8.86 -0.52 -3.76
N PHE A 290 -9.14 0.67 -4.29
CA PHE A 290 -8.75 1.03 -5.64
C PHE A 290 -8.13 2.43 -5.68
N TYR A 291 -6.94 2.54 -6.27
CA TYR A 291 -6.16 3.78 -6.39
C TYR A 291 -6.18 4.24 -7.85
N LYS A 292 -6.95 5.27 -8.16
CA LYS A 292 -7.01 5.88 -9.49
C LYS A 292 -6.20 7.18 -9.49
N PHE A 293 -5.09 7.19 -10.23
CA PHE A 293 -4.31 8.41 -10.50
C PHE A 293 -4.84 9.07 -11.76
N VAL A 294 -5.12 10.35 -11.68
CA VAL A 294 -5.62 11.15 -12.82
C VAL A 294 -4.65 12.28 -13.08
N SER A 295 -4.11 12.35 -14.29
CA SER A 295 -3.28 13.46 -14.78
C SER A 295 -4.17 14.55 -15.34
N GLU A 296 -3.80 15.83 -15.19
CA GLU A 296 -4.48 16.94 -15.85
C GLU A 296 -4.24 16.96 -17.39
N ASN A 297 -3.32 16.14 -17.90
CA ASN A 297 -3.03 16.04 -19.32
C ASN A 297 -4.13 15.30 -20.07
N THR A 298 -4.47 15.79 -21.27
CA THR A 298 -5.36 15.12 -22.22
C THR A 298 -4.56 14.35 -23.26
N ILE A 299 -4.98 13.11 -23.57
CA ILE A 299 -4.37 12.26 -24.60
C ILE A 299 -5.37 12.07 -25.73
N ILE A 300 -5.14 12.72 -26.87
CA ILE A 300 -6.07 12.72 -28.01
C ILE A 300 -6.19 11.31 -28.63
N GLU A 301 -5.04 10.67 -28.88
CA GLU A 301 -4.98 9.32 -29.47
C GLU A 301 -4.41 8.33 -28.48
N GLY A 302 -5.26 7.52 -27.86
CA GLY A 302 -4.83 6.59 -26.83
C GLY A 302 -5.84 5.50 -26.52
N LEU A 303 -5.40 4.49 -25.78
CA LEU A 303 -6.25 3.44 -25.25
C LEU A 303 -7.08 3.98 -24.08
N SER A 304 -8.40 3.98 -24.21
CA SER A 304 -9.29 4.36 -23.13
C SER A 304 -9.35 3.29 -22.04
N ILE A 305 -9.57 3.72 -20.79
CA ILE A 305 -10.02 2.82 -19.73
C ILE A 305 -11.35 2.17 -20.14
N ASP A 306 -11.53 0.91 -19.79
CA ASP A 306 -12.78 0.19 -20.06
C ASP A 306 -13.92 0.78 -19.20
N ASN A 307 -15.09 0.97 -19.81
CA ASN A 307 -16.25 1.54 -19.12
C ASN A 307 -16.69 0.72 -17.90
N HIS A 308 -16.55 -0.61 -17.92
CA HIS A 308 -16.87 -1.44 -16.77
C HIS A 308 -16.01 -1.10 -15.54
N ILE A 309 -14.76 -0.66 -15.74
CA ILE A 309 -13.92 -0.21 -14.61
C ILE A 309 -14.47 1.10 -14.05
N LEU A 310 -14.85 2.04 -14.91
CA LEU A 310 -15.44 3.32 -14.46
C LEU A 310 -16.78 3.11 -13.76
N GLU A 311 -17.64 2.28 -14.32
CA GLU A 311 -18.94 1.92 -13.74
C GLU A 311 -18.77 1.27 -12.36
N TYR A 312 -17.83 0.32 -12.23
CA TYR A 312 -17.51 -0.32 -10.96
C TYR A 312 -17.05 0.69 -9.91
N LEU A 313 -16.13 1.60 -10.25
CA LEU A 313 -15.67 2.63 -9.31
C LEU A 313 -16.77 3.61 -8.91
N MET A 314 -17.74 3.89 -9.81
CA MET A 314 -18.83 4.83 -9.53
C MET A 314 -20.01 4.21 -8.77
N ASN A 315 -20.29 2.93 -8.99
CA ASN A 315 -21.52 2.30 -8.52
C ASN A 315 -21.31 1.30 -7.37
N ASP A 316 -20.16 0.61 -7.37
CA ASP A 316 -19.87 -0.50 -6.46
C ASP A 316 -18.83 -0.16 -5.39
N MET A 317 -18.08 0.96 -5.56
CA MET A 317 -17.11 1.42 -4.58
C MET A 317 -17.42 2.83 -4.09
N ILE A 318 -16.93 3.17 -2.90
CA ILE A 318 -17.08 4.50 -2.29
C ILE A 318 -15.76 5.24 -2.37
N GLN A 319 -15.73 6.43 -2.96
CA GLN A 319 -14.56 7.29 -2.88
C GLN A 319 -14.39 7.80 -1.46
N ILE A 320 -13.35 7.35 -0.77
CA ILE A 320 -13.06 7.69 0.62
C ILE A 320 -12.06 8.83 0.77
N LYS A 321 -11.25 9.09 -0.25
CA LYS A 321 -10.23 10.14 -0.19
C LYS A 321 -9.84 10.65 -1.57
N GLU A 322 -9.46 11.92 -1.63
CA GLU A 322 -8.79 12.53 -2.77
C GLU A 322 -7.53 13.25 -2.27
N ILE A 323 -6.41 13.07 -2.97
CA ILE A 323 -5.12 13.66 -2.64
C ILE A 323 -4.58 14.37 -3.87
N GLN A 324 -4.27 15.65 -3.75
CA GLN A 324 -3.61 16.41 -4.80
C GLN A 324 -2.11 16.09 -4.84
N LEU A 325 -1.60 15.72 -6.00
CA LEU A 325 -0.20 15.39 -6.29
C LEU A 325 0.31 16.33 -7.40
N LYS A 326 0.54 17.60 -7.09
CA LYS A 326 0.79 18.70 -8.06
C LYS A 326 -0.32 18.83 -9.10
N ASP A 327 0.02 18.56 -10.37
CA ASP A 327 -0.86 18.53 -11.55
C ASP A 327 -1.58 17.17 -11.74
N ASN A 328 -1.58 16.33 -10.73
CA ASN A 328 -2.31 15.07 -10.72
C ASN A 328 -3.21 14.98 -9.48
N SER A 329 -4.26 14.19 -9.57
CA SER A 329 -5.05 13.79 -8.41
C SER A 329 -5.00 12.28 -8.20
N LEU A 330 -5.07 11.86 -6.96
CA LEU A 330 -5.21 10.47 -6.56
C LEU A 330 -6.56 10.29 -5.87
N HIS A 331 -7.42 9.48 -6.47
CA HIS A 331 -8.71 9.08 -5.91
C HIS A 331 -8.59 7.69 -5.31
N ILE A 332 -8.98 7.53 -4.04
CA ILE A 332 -8.93 6.28 -3.29
C ILE A 332 -10.36 5.83 -3.03
N TYR A 333 -10.65 4.60 -3.41
CA TYR A 333 -11.95 3.95 -3.25
C TYR A 333 -11.84 2.72 -2.34
N ASN A 334 -12.95 2.41 -1.63
CA ASN A 334 -13.14 1.22 -0.78
C ASN A 334 -14.57 0.68 -0.94
#